data_a8103c3f2af8c76acbc96f97d04cd879
#
_entry.id   a8103c3f2af8c76acbc96f97d04cd879
#
_cell.length_a   1.000
_cell.length_b   1.000
_cell.length_c   1.000
_cell.angle_alpha   90.00
_cell.angle_beta   90.00
_cell.angle_gamma   90.00
#
_symmetry.space_group_name_H-M   'P 1'
#
loop_
_entity.id
_entity.type
_entity.pdbx_description
1 polymer ?
#
loop_
_entity_poly.entity_id
_entity_poly.type
_entity_poly.pdbx_seq_one_letter_code
_entity_poly.pdbx_strand_id
1 'polypeptide(L)'
;EELNGRQAELRAAKSAFAPRFDLELSASRTENVNGLEENAWDHQALIVGSFDFSTGGRRGAKLKKARHEKMETEHRLQALERRVEKQVREAWTALETTERRLSELERNVRHNEAVLDAYHGQFKMGKRSLLDLLDAQTEIFQSKVSLNDGRIINLFAHFRLLYSMNKVLTSLELENALEM
;
A
#
# COMPACT_ATOMS: atom_id res chain seq x y z
N GLU A 1 3.55 0.42 11.53
CA GLU A 1 2.87 0.05 12.80
C GLU A 1 3.34 -1.31 13.32
N GLU A 2 3.30 -2.38 12.51
CA GLU A 2 3.72 -3.74 12.93
C GLU A 2 5.16 -3.76 13.46
N LEU A 3 6.11 -3.09 12.79
CA LEU A 3 7.50 -2.99 13.24
C LEU A 3 7.62 -2.33 14.63
N ASN A 4 6.83 -1.29 14.88
CA ASN A 4 6.79 -0.61 16.18
C ASN A 4 6.26 -1.55 17.28
N GLY A 5 5.26 -2.38 16.95
CA GLY A 5 4.76 -3.44 17.85
C GLY A 5 5.85 -4.45 18.20
N ARG A 6 6.57 -4.99 17.21
CA ARG A 6 7.68 -5.92 17.44
C ARG A 6 8.84 -5.30 18.22
N GLN A 7 9.06 -4.00 18.03
CA GLN A 7 10.06 -3.28 18.80
C GLN A 7 9.65 -3.11 20.29
N ALA A 8 8.36 -2.93 20.56
CA ALA A 8 7.82 -2.92 21.92
C ALA A 8 7.91 -4.31 22.59
N GLU A 9 7.57 -5.38 21.86
CA GLU A 9 7.73 -6.77 22.35
C GLU A 9 9.18 -7.10 22.69
N LEU A 10 10.14 -6.68 21.85
CA LEU A 10 11.56 -6.84 22.15
C LEU A 10 11.97 -6.07 23.41
N ARG A 11 11.45 -4.85 23.61
CA ARG A 11 11.68 -4.09 24.86
C ARG A 11 11.10 -4.80 26.07
N ALA A 12 9.88 -5.31 25.95
CA ALA A 12 9.24 -6.10 27.01
C ALA A 12 10.00 -7.41 27.34
N ALA A 13 10.54 -8.09 26.29
CA ALA A 13 11.38 -9.26 26.52
C ALA A 13 12.72 -8.93 27.22
N LYS A 14 13.27 -7.73 26.98
CA LYS A 14 14.47 -7.22 27.68
C LYS A 14 14.15 -6.84 29.11
N SER A 15 13.01 -6.19 29.40
CA SER A 15 12.63 -5.77 30.75
C SER A 15 12.41 -6.97 31.72
N ALA A 16 12.11 -8.16 31.16
CA ALA A 16 12.02 -9.39 31.95
C ALA A 16 13.34 -9.81 32.66
N PHE A 17 14.48 -9.21 32.30
CA PHE A 17 15.77 -9.39 32.97
C PHE A 17 16.01 -8.40 34.11
N ALA A 18 15.15 -7.41 34.31
CA ALA A 18 15.21 -6.48 35.40
C ALA A 18 14.34 -6.97 36.60
N PRO A 19 14.67 -6.59 37.83
CA PRO A 19 13.77 -6.82 38.96
C PRO A 19 12.48 -6.01 38.81
N ARG A 20 11.38 -6.57 39.25
CA ARG A 20 10.08 -5.92 39.34
C ARG A 20 9.90 -5.35 40.72
N PHE A 21 9.45 -4.10 40.82
CA PHE A 21 9.09 -3.43 42.04
C PHE A 21 7.61 -3.06 41.98
N ASP A 22 6.88 -3.51 43.00
CA ASP A 22 5.47 -3.21 43.17
C ASP A 22 5.28 -2.40 44.46
N LEU A 23 4.43 -1.37 44.42
CA LEU A 23 3.97 -0.65 45.60
C LEU A 23 2.60 -1.18 45.99
N GLU A 24 2.52 -1.81 47.14
CA GLU A 24 1.29 -2.33 47.70
C GLU A 24 0.80 -1.40 48.81
N LEU A 25 -0.38 -0.83 48.62
CA LEU A 25 -1.07 -0.03 49.62
C LEU A 25 -2.30 -0.78 50.09
N SER A 26 -2.38 -1.06 51.38
CA SER A 26 -3.57 -1.68 51.96
C SER A 26 -4.09 -0.86 53.12
N ALA A 27 -5.40 -0.79 53.23
CA ALA A 27 -6.12 -0.23 54.39
C ALA A 27 -7.19 -1.22 54.82
N SER A 28 -7.13 -1.62 56.06
CA SER A 28 -8.14 -2.49 56.64
C SER A 28 -8.75 -1.89 57.89
N ARG A 29 -10.06 -2.15 58.07
CA ARG A 29 -10.80 -1.81 59.26
C ARG A 29 -11.36 -3.08 59.85
N THR A 30 -11.04 -3.31 61.11
CA THR A 30 -11.54 -4.46 61.82
C THR A 30 -12.48 -3.98 62.90
N GLU A 31 -13.72 -4.48 62.90
CA GLU A 31 -14.75 -4.18 63.90
C GLU A 31 -15.21 -5.46 64.58
N ASN A 32 -15.22 -5.47 65.93
CA ASN A 32 -15.81 -6.52 66.76
C ASN A 32 -15.35 -7.96 66.42
N VAL A 33 -14.04 -8.21 66.39
CA VAL A 33 -13.48 -9.54 66.17
C VAL A 33 -13.34 -10.27 67.51
N ASN A 34 -13.79 -11.54 67.57
CA ASN A 34 -13.73 -12.41 68.74
C ASN A 34 -14.48 -11.92 69.99
N GLY A 35 -15.55 -11.13 69.86
CA GLY A 35 -16.40 -10.72 71.00
C GLY A 35 -15.81 -9.60 71.86
N LEU A 36 -14.78 -8.95 71.41
CA LEU A 36 -14.25 -7.71 71.99
C LEU A 36 -14.69 -6.53 71.12
N GLU A 37 -15.26 -5.50 71.76
CA GLU A 37 -15.61 -4.22 71.11
C GLU A 37 -14.33 -3.42 70.83
N GLU A 38 -13.58 -3.81 69.83
CA GLU A 38 -12.36 -3.12 69.43
C GLU A 38 -12.45 -2.71 67.95
N ASN A 39 -12.34 -1.43 67.64
CA ASN A 39 -12.26 -0.89 66.28
C ASN A 39 -10.78 -0.58 66.00
N ALA A 40 -10.16 -1.40 65.14
CA ALA A 40 -8.79 -1.20 64.71
C ALA A 40 -8.73 -0.73 63.23
N TRP A 41 -7.96 0.29 62.97
CA TRP A 41 -7.59 0.71 61.64
C TRP A 41 -6.14 0.33 61.39
N ASP A 42 -5.90 -0.37 60.29
CA ASP A 42 -4.55 -0.72 59.86
C ASP A 42 -4.29 -0.13 58.48
N HIS A 43 -3.19 0.59 58.34
CA HIS A 43 -2.72 1.15 57.10
C HIS A 43 -1.31 0.64 56.83
N GLN A 44 -1.14 0.02 55.67
CA GLN A 44 0.14 -0.57 55.30
C GLN A 44 0.57 -0.07 53.93
N ALA A 45 1.82 0.31 53.83
CA ALA A 45 2.48 0.61 52.56
C ALA A 45 3.75 -0.23 52.41
N LEU A 46 3.83 -1.06 51.41
CA LEU A 46 4.94 -1.97 51.14
C LEU A 46 5.51 -1.73 49.75
N ILE A 47 6.84 -1.78 49.66
CA ILE A 47 7.55 -1.88 48.39
C ILE A 47 8.06 -3.33 48.29
N VAL A 48 7.49 -4.07 47.33
CA VAL A 48 7.84 -5.47 47.09
C VAL A 48 8.72 -5.57 45.87
N GLY A 49 9.98 -5.98 46.02
CA GLY A 49 10.90 -6.30 44.92
C GLY A 49 10.91 -7.81 44.65
N SER A 50 10.61 -8.18 43.38
CA SER A 50 10.65 -9.57 42.95
C SER A 50 11.64 -9.77 41.80
N PHE A 51 12.46 -10.81 41.90
CA PHE A 51 13.41 -11.19 40.86
C PHE A 51 13.60 -12.71 40.80
N ASP A 52 13.38 -13.30 39.63
CA ASP A 52 13.56 -14.73 39.41
C ASP A 52 14.98 -15.04 38.95
N PHE A 53 15.80 -15.66 39.73
CA PHE A 53 17.21 -15.98 39.41
C PHE A 53 17.38 -17.12 38.39
N SER A 54 16.43 -18.04 38.33
CA SER A 54 16.54 -19.20 37.43
C SER A 54 15.25 -19.44 36.69
N THR A 55 15.30 -19.29 35.36
CA THR A 55 14.17 -19.53 34.45
C THR A 55 14.43 -20.68 33.47
N GLY A 56 15.47 -21.51 33.72
CA GLY A 56 15.83 -22.61 32.82
C GLY A 56 16.05 -22.19 31.36
N GLY A 57 16.64 -20.99 31.12
CA GLY A 57 16.90 -20.46 29.80
C GLY A 57 15.68 -19.85 29.10
N ARG A 58 14.47 -19.92 29.68
CA ARG A 58 13.21 -19.42 29.07
C ARG A 58 13.26 -17.95 28.70
N ARG A 59 13.83 -17.08 29.55
CA ARG A 59 13.97 -15.62 29.26
C ARG A 59 14.89 -15.38 28.07
N GLY A 60 16.03 -16.10 28.01
CA GLY A 60 16.93 -16.00 26.84
C GLY A 60 16.29 -16.48 25.54
N ALA A 61 15.52 -17.56 25.59
CA ALA A 61 14.76 -18.05 24.45
C ALA A 61 13.70 -17.04 23.97
N LYS A 62 12.93 -16.45 24.91
CA LYS A 62 11.95 -15.39 24.60
C LYS A 62 12.62 -14.16 23.99
N LEU A 63 13.76 -13.72 24.51
CA LEU A 63 14.50 -12.58 23.96
C LEU A 63 15.01 -12.87 22.55
N LYS A 64 15.56 -14.07 22.32
CA LYS A 64 15.99 -14.49 20.96
C LYS A 64 14.81 -14.53 20.01
N LYS A 65 13.68 -15.11 20.41
CA LYS A 65 12.46 -15.16 19.63
C LYS A 65 12.01 -13.74 19.22
N ALA A 66 11.81 -12.83 20.19
CA ALA A 66 11.39 -11.46 19.92
C ALA A 66 12.38 -10.71 19.00
N ARG A 67 13.70 -11.00 19.08
CA ARG A 67 14.70 -10.42 18.19
C ARG A 67 14.53 -10.93 16.76
N HIS A 68 14.32 -12.23 16.57
CA HIS A 68 14.13 -12.81 15.24
C HIS A 68 12.81 -12.36 14.59
N GLU A 69 11.73 -12.25 15.38
CA GLU A 69 10.44 -11.73 14.89
C GLU A 69 10.54 -10.27 14.46
N LYS A 70 11.31 -9.44 15.20
CA LYS A 70 11.62 -8.07 14.75
C LYS A 70 12.40 -8.06 13.44
N MET A 71 13.47 -8.88 13.31
CA MET A 71 14.26 -8.98 12.09
C MET A 71 13.42 -9.48 10.90
N GLU A 72 12.56 -10.47 11.12
CA GLU A 72 11.61 -10.95 10.09
C GLU A 72 10.73 -9.81 9.58
N THR A 73 10.16 -9.03 10.51
CA THR A 73 9.30 -7.88 10.15
C THR A 73 10.08 -6.80 9.41
N GLU A 74 11.34 -6.53 9.79
CA GLU A 74 12.23 -5.60 9.06
C GLU A 74 12.49 -6.07 7.62
N HIS A 75 12.80 -7.36 7.44
CA HIS A 75 13.01 -7.90 6.10
C HIS A 75 11.73 -7.94 5.26
N ARG A 76 10.57 -8.18 5.89
CA ARG A 76 9.26 -8.11 5.23
C ARG A 76 8.94 -6.69 4.78
N LEU A 77 9.23 -5.68 5.60
CA LEU A 77 9.09 -4.28 5.22
C LEU A 77 9.97 -3.94 4.01
N GLN A 78 11.25 -4.29 4.03
CA GLN A 78 12.16 -4.07 2.89
C GLN A 78 11.70 -4.77 1.61
N ALA A 79 11.13 -5.98 1.74
CA ALA A 79 10.58 -6.70 0.58
C ALA A 79 9.34 -6.01 0.03
N LEU A 80 8.49 -5.43 0.89
CA LEU A 80 7.32 -4.66 0.50
C LEU A 80 7.73 -3.36 -0.20
N GLU A 81 8.70 -2.63 0.33
CA GLU A 81 9.24 -1.40 -0.27
C GLU A 81 9.75 -1.66 -1.69
N ARG A 82 10.56 -2.70 -1.87
CA ARG A 82 11.05 -3.09 -3.21
C ARG A 82 9.91 -3.50 -4.16
N ARG A 83 8.86 -4.13 -3.63
CA ARG A 83 7.68 -4.51 -4.43
C ARG A 83 6.92 -3.27 -4.89
N VAL A 84 6.70 -2.31 -4.01
CA VAL A 84 6.03 -1.05 -4.35
C VAL A 84 6.84 -0.27 -5.38
N GLU A 85 8.15 -0.12 -5.16
CA GLU A 85 9.04 0.54 -6.13
C GLU A 85 8.97 -0.11 -7.51
N LYS A 86 9.02 -1.45 -7.56
CA LYS A 86 8.87 -2.20 -8.81
C LYS A 86 7.52 -1.91 -9.48
N GLN A 87 6.42 -1.94 -8.74
CA GLN A 87 5.07 -1.68 -9.27
C GLN A 87 4.94 -0.27 -9.86
N VAL A 88 5.47 0.74 -9.16
CA VAL A 88 5.48 2.13 -9.65
C VAL A 88 6.31 2.24 -10.93
N ARG A 89 7.49 1.64 -10.96
CA ARG A 89 8.38 1.65 -12.14
C ARG A 89 7.73 0.95 -13.35
N GLU A 90 7.08 -0.20 -13.13
CA GLU A 90 6.34 -0.91 -14.18
C GLU A 90 5.15 -0.09 -14.70
N ALA A 91 4.39 0.55 -13.81
CA ALA A 91 3.28 1.41 -14.19
C ALA A 91 3.75 2.65 -14.98
N TRP A 92 4.86 3.26 -14.57
CA TRP A 92 5.49 4.37 -15.29
C TRP A 92 5.92 3.97 -16.70
N THR A 93 6.66 2.86 -16.82
CA THR A 93 7.10 2.36 -18.15
C THR A 93 5.92 2.02 -19.05
N ALA A 94 4.85 1.45 -18.48
CA ALA A 94 3.63 1.17 -19.23
C ALA A 94 2.97 2.46 -19.75
N LEU A 95 2.87 3.50 -18.92
CA LEU A 95 2.34 4.80 -19.32
C LEU A 95 3.18 5.41 -20.47
N GLU A 96 4.49 5.50 -20.29
CA GLU A 96 5.39 6.04 -21.32
C GLU A 96 5.28 5.27 -22.64
N THR A 97 5.13 3.95 -22.59
CA THR A 97 4.96 3.11 -23.78
C THR A 97 3.62 3.37 -24.47
N THR A 98 2.54 3.51 -23.69
CA THR A 98 1.20 3.77 -24.26
C THR A 98 1.10 5.18 -24.83
N GLU A 99 1.75 6.19 -24.26
CA GLU A 99 1.83 7.56 -24.80
C GLU A 99 2.55 7.58 -26.16
N ARG A 100 3.69 6.90 -26.27
CA ARG A 100 4.41 6.77 -27.56
C ARG A 100 3.52 6.08 -28.60
N ARG A 101 2.87 4.97 -28.21
CA ARG A 101 1.95 4.24 -29.10
C ARG A 101 0.79 5.14 -29.55
N LEU A 102 0.22 5.93 -28.66
CA LEU A 102 -0.87 6.86 -28.97
C LEU A 102 -0.45 7.87 -30.04
N SER A 103 0.74 8.46 -29.91
CA SER A 103 1.33 9.37 -30.89
C SER A 103 1.49 8.71 -32.27
N GLU A 104 1.90 7.45 -32.32
CA GLU A 104 2.00 6.68 -33.59
C GLU A 104 0.62 6.43 -34.20
N LEU A 105 -0.38 6.05 -33.40
CA LEU A 105 -1.74 5.82 -33.87
C LEU A 105 -2.37 7.11 -34.44
N GLU A 106 -2.12 8.24 -33.80
CA GLU A 106 -2.55 9.55 -34.32
C GLU A 106 -1.89 9.90 -35.67
N ARG A 107 -0.60 9.60 -35.81
CA ARG A 107 0.10 9.78 -37.09
C ARG A 107 -0.46 8.87 -38.16
N ASN A 108 -0.75 7.61 -37.82
CA ASN A 108 -1.35 6.65 -38.75
C ASN A 108 -2.72 7.14 -39.27
N VAL A 109 -3.61 7.60 -38.38
CA VAL A 109 -4.91 8.15 -38.78
C VAL A 109 -4.72 9.33 -39.75
N ARG A 110 -3.85 10.31 -39.43
CA ARG A 110 -3.58 11.45 -40.33
C ARG A 110 -3.01 11.00 -41.67
N HIS A 111 -2.15 9.99 -41.69
CA HIS A 111 -1.60 9.44 -42.93
C HIS A 111 -2.70 8.82 -43.82
N ASN A 112 -3.55 7.98 -43.21
CA ASN A 112 -4.64 7.30 -43.92
C ASN A 112 -5.71 8.32 -44.44
N GLU A 113 -5.97 9.39 -43.71
CA GLU A 113 -6.82 10.49 -44.16
C GLU A 113 -6.23 11.17 -45.40
N ALA A 114 -4.92 11.46 -45.41
CA ALA A 114 -4.26 12.03 -46.57
C ALA A 114 -4.26 11.09 -47.80
N VAL A 115 -4.11 9.76 -47.56
CA VAL A 115 -4.22 8.77 -48.65
C VAL A 115 -5.62 8.73 -49.24
N LEU A 116 -6.67 8.75 -48.39
CA LEU A 116 -8.05 8.79 -48.86
C LEU A 116 -8.33 10.04 -49.72
N ASP A 117 -7.88 11.21 -49.27
CA ASP A 117 -8.05 12.46 -50.00
C ASP A 117 -7.35 12.40 -51.36
N ALA A 118 -6.14 11.83 -51.43
CA ALA A 118 -5.43 11.61 -52.69
C ALA A 118 -6.19 10.63 -53.60
N TYR A 119 -6.76 9.55 -53.06
CA TYR A 119 -7.55 8.57 -53.82
C TYR A 119 -8.86 9.19 -54.32
N HIS A 120 -9.53 10.06 -53.57
CA HIS A 120 -10.67 10.84 -54.05
C HIS A 120 -10.32 11.70 -55.24
N GLY A 121 -9.17 12.40 -55.20
CA GLY A 121 -8.69 13.17 -56.33
C GLY A 121 -8.44 12.33 -57.61
N GLN A 122 -7.80 11.16 -57.44
CA GLN A 122 -7.51 10.21 -58.52
C GLN A 122 -8.78 9.57 -59.10
N PHE A 123 -9.75 9.24 -58.23
CA PHE A 123 -11.05 8.70 -58.67
C PHE A 123 -11.82 9.69 -59.55
N LYS A 124 -11.87 10.98 -59.14
CA LYS A 124 -12.50 12.05 -59.98
C LYS A 124 -11.85 12.19 -61.36
N MET A 125 -10.57 11.84 -61.46
CA MET A 125 -9.84 11.83 -62.73
C MET A 125 -9.94 10.52 -63.53
N GLY A 126 -10.72 9.52 -63.01
CA GLY A 126 -10.87 8.20 -63.62
C GLY A 126 -9.64 7.29 -63.47
N LYS A 127 -8.67 7.63 -62.58
CA LYS A 127 -7.41 6.92 -62.39
C LYS A 127 -7.44 5.88 -61.26
N ARG A 128 -8.55 5.80 -60.52
CA ARG A 128 -8.77 4.87 -59.40
C ARG A 128 -10.16 4.27 -59.51
N SER A 129 -10.31 3.04 -59.00
CA SER A 129 -11.60 2.36 -58.90
C SER A 129 -12.38 2.78 -57.63
N LEU A 130 -13.69 2.57 -57.64
CA LEU A 130 -14.53 2.77 -56.47
C LEU A 130 -14.12 1.78 -55.35
N LEU A 131 -13.67 0.57 -55.71
CA LEU A 131 -13.23 -0.43 -54.74
C LEU A 131 -12.01 0.06 -53.95
N ASP A 132 -11.01 0.64 -54.63
CA ASP A 132 -9.83 1.23 -53.96
C ASP A 132 -10.24 2.32 -52.95
N LEU A 133 -11.29 3.09 -53.27
CA LEU A 133 -11.81 4.13 -52.38
C LEU A 133 -12.48 3.54 -51.12
N LEU A 134 -13.27 2.48 -51.32
CA LEU A 134 -13.93 1.76 -50.20
C LEU A 134 -12.91 1.08 -49.29
N ASP A 135 -11.85 0.50 -49.87
CA ASP A 135 -10.75 -0.10 -49.12
C ASP A 135 -10.03 0.95 -48.25
N ALA A 136 -9.68 2.10 -48.83
CA ALA A 136 -9.07 3.20 -48.08
C ALA A 136 -10.00 3.75 -46.99
N GLN A 137 -11.31 3.82 -47.25
CA GLN A 137 -12.32 4.20 -46.25
C GLN A 137 -12.38 3.19 -45.06
N THR A 138 -12.29 1.90 -45.36
CA THR A 138 -12.27 0.84 -44.37
C THR A 138 -11.01 0.92 -43.52
N GLU A 139 -9.86 1.22 -44.15
CA GLU A 139 -8.58 1.36 -43.42
C GLU A 139 -8.58 2.56 -42.49
N ILE A 140 -9.16 3.71 -42.89
CA ILE A 140 -9.36 4.86 -42.00
C ILE A 140 -10.26 4.47 -40.80
N PHE A 141 -11.35 3.77 -41.04
CA PHE A 141 -12.24 3.32 -39.96
C PHE A 141 -11.48 2.47 -38.97
N GLN A 142 -10.71 1.46 -39.41
CA GLN A 142 -9.92 0.60 -38.56
C GLN A 142 -8.84 1.37 -37.79
N SER A 143 -8.17 2.32 -38.42
CA SER A 143 -7.16 3.16 -37.78
C SER A 143 -7.77 4.07 -36.69
N LYS A 144 -8.98 4.61 -36.92
CA LYS A 144 -9.73 5.40 -35.92
C LYS A 144 -10.19 4.53 -34.73
N VAL A 145 -10.64 3.31 -34.99
CA VAL A 145 -10.96 2.35 -33.92
C VAL A 145 -9.70 2.07 -33.08
N SER A 146 -8.58 1.77 -33.75
CA SER A 146 -7.31 1.50 -33.06
C SER A 146 -6.81 2.71 -32.26
N LEU A 147 -7.01 3.92 -32.73
CA LEU A 147 -6.70 5.15 -32.00
C LEU A 147 -7.57 5.30 -30.76
N ASN A 148 -8.87 5.02 -30.86
CA ASN A 148 -9.79 5.09 -29.73
C ASN A 148 -9.41 4.05 -28.65
N ASP A 149 -9.11 2.83 -29.06
CA ASP A 149 -8.61 1.79 -28.13
C ASP A 149 -7.29 2.22 -27.48
N GLY A 150 -6.38 2.82 -28.25
CA GLY A 150 -5.13 3.35 -27.73
C GLY A 150 -5.35 4.44 -26.67
N ARG A 151 -6.32 5.32 -26.84
CA ARG A 151 -6.70 6.35 -25.86
C ARG A 151 -7.22 5.75 -24.58
N ILE A 152 -8.07 4.73 -24.67
CA ILE A 152 -8.60 4.02 -23.50
C ILE A 152 -7.48 3.32 -22.75
N ILE A 153 -6.58 2.61 -23.44
CA ILE A 153 -5.43 1.93 -22.84
C ILE A 153 -4.52 2.95 -22.14
N ASN A 154 -4.24 4.08 -22.76
CA ASN A 154 -3.43 5.14 -22.16
C ASN A 154 -4.07 5.71 -20.89
N LEU A 155 -5.38 5.93 -20.90
CA LEU A 155 -6.15 6.37 -19.74
C LEU A 155 -6.03 5.37 -18.58
N PHE A 156 -6.19 4.07 -18.86
CA PHE A 156 -5.99 3.02 -17.84
C PHE A 156 -4.56 2.98 -17.30
N ALA A 157 -3.54 3.17 -18.17
CA ALA A 157 -2.15 3.22 -17.72
C ALA A 157 -1.91 4.41 -16.78
N HIS A 158 -2.53 5.55 -17.05
CA HIS A 158 -2.46 6.73 -16.19
C HIS A 158 -3.07 6.45 -14.80
N PHE A 159 -4.29 5.91 -14.75
CA PHE A 159 -4.92 5.54 -13.47
C PHE A 159 -4.17 4.45 -12.72
N ARG A 160 -3.57 3.48 -13.44
CA ARG A 160 -2.73 2.46 -12.82
C ARG A 160 -1.50 3.06 -12.14
N LEU A 161 -0.88 4.06 -12.75
CA LEU A 161 0.23 4.79 -12.13
C LEU A 161 -0.24 5.54 -10.88
N LEU A 162 -1.33 6.29 -10.96
CA LEU A 162 -1.91 7.00 -9.80
C LEU A 162 -2.25 6.02 -8.67
N TYR A 163 -2.82 4.87 -9.00
CA TYR A 163 -3.12 3.82 -8.03
C TYR A 163 -1.86 3.29 -7.34
N SER A 164 -0.80 2.99 -8.10
CA SER A 164 0.47 2.51 -7.55
C SER A 164 1.15 3.52 -6.61
N MET A 165 0.85 4.81 -6.80
CA MET A 165 1.33 5.92 -5.97
C MET A 165 0.36 6.31 -4.83
N ASN A 166 -0.77 5.62 -4.71
CA ASN A 166 -1.87 5.95 -3.78
C ASN A 166 -2.41 7.38 -3.95
N LYS A 167 -2.48 7.88 -5.19
CA LYS A 167 -2.89 9.25 -5.52
C LYS A 167 -4.21 9.33 -6.32
N VAL A 168 -4.94 8.23 -6.46
CA VAL A 168 -6.19 8.21 -7.24
C VAL A 168 -7.24 9.13 -6.63
N LEU A 169 -7.47 9.04 -5.32
CA LEU A 169 -8.49 9.83 -4.63
C LEU A 169 -8.16 11.32 -4.68
N THR A 170 -6.90 11.66 -4.42
CA THR A 170 -6.42 13.05 -4.48
C THR A 170 -6.56 13.63 -5.91
N SER A 171 -6.26 12.84 -6.95
CA SER A 171 -6.37 13.26 -8.35
C SER A 171 -7.81 13.45 -8.84
N LEU A 172 -8.77 12.78 -8.19
CA LEU A 172 -10.20 12.88 -8.49
C LEU A 172 -10.94 13.86 -7.56
N GLU A 173 -10.23 14.56 -6.66
CA GLU A 173 -10.79 15.46 -5.63
C GLU A 173 -11.81 14.77 -4.70
N LEU A 174 -11.75 13.43 -4.59
CA LEU A 174 -12.67 12.61 -3.79
C LEU A 174 -12.19 12.39 -2.34
N GLU A 175 -11.08 12.98 -1.94
CA GLU A 175 -10.48 12.79 -0.62
C GLU A 175 -11.43 13.22 0.51
N ASN A 176 -12.20 14.30 0.29
CA ASN A 176 -13.18 14.81 1.25
C ASN A 176 -14.50 14.00 1.31
N ALA A 177 -14.74 13.10 0.37
CA ALA A 177 -15.97 12.32 0.32
C ALA A 177 -15.96 11.07 1.22
N LEU A 178 -14.79 10.66 1.71
CA LEU A 178 -14.60 9.48 2.57
C LEU A 178 -14.53 9.82 4.06
N GLU A 179 -14.48 11.10 4.43
CA GLU A 179 -14.47 11.54 5.84
C GLU A 179 -15.85 11.93 6.37
N MET A 180 -16.92 11.77 5.58
CA MET A 180 -18.33 11.94 5.99
C MET A 180 -19.00 10.58 6.20
#